data_d48ffbe4df6d01a9542a24c276a292c0
#
_entry.id   d48ffbe4df6d01a9542a24c276a292c0
#
_cell.length_a   1.000
_cell.length_b   1.000
_cell.length_c   1.000
_cell.angle_alpha   90.00
_cell.angle_beta   90.00
_cell.angle_gamma   90.00
#
_symmetry.space_group_name_H-M   'P 1'
#
loop_
_entity.id
_entity.type
_entity.pdbx_description
1 polymer ?
#
loop_
_entity_poly.entity_id
_entity_poly.type
_entity_poly.pdbx_seq_one_letter_code
_entity_poly.pdbx_strand_id
1 'polypeptide(L)' 'MKRSVLALDFGASSGRAILATYDGTAIHLQEVHRFVNEPLRENGHLFWNVPELMNQLEIGLQKAFLL' A
#
# COMPACT_ATOMS: atom_id res chain seq x y z
N MET A 1 5.24 18.57 -16.81
CA MET A 1 3.99 17.86 -16.51
C MET A 1 4.16 17.04 -15.25
N LYS A 2 3.24 17.18 -14.30
CA LYS A 2 3.28 16.43 -13.05
C LYS A 2 2.55 15.11 -13.22
N ARG A 3 3.20 14.02 -12.85
CA ARG A 3 2.59 12.68 -12.87
C ARG A 3 2.74 12.02 -11.52
N SER A 4 1.71 11.31 -11.11
CA SER A 4 1.70 10.59 -9.84
C SER A 4 1.35 9.13 -10.06
N VAL A 5 2.02 8.26 -9.30
CA VAL A 5 1.78 6.82 -9.33
C VAL A 5 1.68 6.36 -7.88
N LEU A 6 0.71 5.51 -7.60
CA LEU A 6 0.61 4.88 -6.29
C LEU A 6 1.18 3.46 -6.39
N ALA A 7 2.20 3.21 -5.60
CA ALA A 7 2.83 1.90 -5.52
C ALA A 7 2.37 1.19 -4.24
N LEU A 8 1.99 -0.07 -4.36
CA LEU A 8 1.54 -0.89 -3.24
C LEU A 8 2.54 -2.02 -3.04
N ASP A 9 3.12 -2.07 -1.84
CA ASP A 9 4.13 -3.05 -1.49
C ASP A 9 3.60 -3.91 -0.34
N PHE A 10 3.32 -5.18 -0.63
CA PHE A 10 2.82 -6.13 0.36
C PHE A 10 3.93 -7.10 0.75
N GLY A 11 4.46 -6.91 1.97
CA GLY A 11 5.46 -7.82 2.52
C GLY A 11 4.83 -8.90 3.39
N ALA A 12 5.66 -9.79 3.91
CA ALA A 12 5.20 -10.91 4.73
C ALA A 12 4.64 -10.48 6.09
N SER A 13 5.07 -9.34 6.63
CA SER A 13 4.65 -8.87 7.96
C SER A 13 4.06 -7.46 7.93
N SER A 14 4.23 -6.73 6.84
CA SER A 14 3.67 -5.38 6.71
C SER A 14 3.43 -5.04 5.26
N GLY A 15 2.56 -4.08 5.04
CA GLY A 15 2.32 -3.52 3.72
C GLY A 15 2.38 -2.01 3.77
N ARG A 16 2.58 -1.38 2.63
CA ARG A 16 2.62 0.08 2.55
C ARG A 16 2.21 0.57 1.18
N ALA A 17 1.64 1.77 1.17
CA ALA A 17 1.32 2.49 -0.04
C ALA A 17 2.23 3.71 -0.14
N ILE A 18 2.88 3.86 -1.27
CA ILE A 18 3.83 4.95 -1.53
C ILE A 18 3.35 5.74 -2.74
N LEU A 19 3.20 7.04 -2.55
CA LEU A 19 2.88 7.95 -3.64
C LEU A 19 4.19 8.47 -4.24
N ALA A 20 4.39 8.20 -5.52
CA ALA A 20 5.53 8.72 -6.29
C ALA A 20 5.04 9.82 -7.21
N THR A 21 5.65 11.00 -7.10
CA THR A 21 5.29 12.15 -7.90
C THR A 21 6.50 12.61 -8.71
N TYR A 22 6.32 12.75 -10.02
CA TYR A 22 7.35 13.27 -10.92
C TYR A 22 6.93 14.66 -11.39
N ASP A 23 7.78 15.64 -11.14
CA ASP A 23 7.49 17.04 -11.45
C ASP A 23 8.15 17.55 -12.72
N GLY A 24 8.78 16.65 -13.49
CA GLY A 24 9.54 17.00 -14.69
C GLY A 24 11.05 17.07 -14.46
N THR A 25 11.50 17.12 -13.20
CA THR A 25 12.91 17.23 -12.83
C THR A 25 13.32 16.15 -11.85
N ALA A 26 12.50 15.90 -10.84
CA ALA A 26 12.82 14.96 -9.76
C ALA A 26 11.61 14.10 -9.41
N ILE A 27 11.89 12.95 -8.82
CA ILE A 27 10.86 12.04 -8.29
C ILE A 27 10.81 12.22 -6.78
N HIS A 28 9.61 12.46 -6.26
CA HIS A 28 9.34 12.60 -4.84
C HIS A 28 8.55 11.39 -4.37
N LEU A 29 9.01 10.74 -3.30
CA LEU A 29 8.36 9.57 -2.73
C LEU A 29 7.78 9.93 -1.37
N GLN A 30 6.53 9.52 -1.15
CA GLN A 30 5.86 9.75 0.11
C GLN A 30 5.09 8.49 0.52
N GLU A 31 5.39 7.95 1.70
CA GLU A 31 4.62 6.84 2.26
C GLU A 31 3.30 7.42 2.79
N VAL A 32 2.19 7.00 2.20
CA VAL A 32 0.87 7.54 2.56
C VAL A 32 0.11 6.62 3.51
N HIS A 33 0.49 5.34 3.57
CA HIS A 33 -0.18 4.38 4.44
C HIS A 33 0.74 3.22 4.74
N ARG A 34 0.71 2.74 5.98
CA ARG A 34 1.42 1.54 6.40
C ARG A 34 0.50 0.72 7.28
N PHE A 35 0.54 -0.59 7.12
CA PHE A 35 -0.31 -1.49 7.90
C PHE A 35 0.43 -2.79 8.20
N VAL A 36 -0.03 -3.48 9.25
CA VAL A 36 0.47 -4.80 9.61
C VAL A 36 -0.23 -5.82 8.71
N ASN A 37 0.55 -6.70 8.10
CA ASN A 37 0.03 -7.77 7.26
C ASN A 37 0.13 -9.08 8.04
N GLU A 38 -0.98 -9.52 8.64
CA GLU A 38 -1.05 -10.74 9.42
C GLU A 38 -1.74 -11.83 8.61
N PRO A 39 -1.02 -12.93 8.29
CA PRO A 39 -1.65 -14.04 7.59
C PRO A 39 -2.66 -14.74 8.49
N LEU A 40 -3.67 -15.33 7.87
CA LEU A 40 -4.64 -16.16 8.56
C LEU A 40 -4.05 -17.56 8.76
N ARG A 41 -4.24 -18.11 9.98
CA ARG A 41 -3.84 -19.47 10.28
C ARG A 41 -5.09 -20.33 10.41
N GLU A 42 -5.20 -21.36 9.56
CA GLU A 42 -6.36 -22.22 9.53
C GLU A 42 -5.93 -23.64 9.19
N ASN A 43 -6.35 -24.62 10.02
CA ASN A 43 -6.01 -26.04 9.84
C ASN A 43 -4.51 -26.30 9.66
N GLY A 44 -3.67 -25.57 10.41
CA GLY A 44 -2.22 -25.70 10.32
C GLY A 44 -1.57 -25.07 9.12
N HIS A 45 -2.34 -24.36 8.30
CA HIS A 45 -1.83 -23.65 7.12
C HIS A 45 -1.92 -22.15 7.31
N LEU A 46 -1.01 -21.41 6.64
CA LEU A 46 -1.04 -19.95 6.61
C LEU A 46 -1.62 -19.49 5.29
N PHE A 47 -2.59 -18.58 5.37
CA PHE A 47 -3.22 -17.99 4.20
C PHE A 47 -3.12 -16.47 4.26
N TRP A 48 -3.04 -15.83 3.09
CA TRP A 48 -3.15 -14.39 3.00
C TRP A 48 -4.57 -13.96 3.36
N ASN A 49 -4.67 -12.93 4.22
CA ASN A 49 -5.96 -12.35 4.55
C ASN A 49 -6.38 -11.37 3.44
N VAL A 50 -6.89 -11.91 2.34
CA VAL A 50 -7.23 -11.11 1.16
C VAL A 50 -8.26 -10.02 1.44
N PRO A 51 -9.36 -10.27 2.18
CA PRO A 51 -10.30 -9.20 2.50
C PRO A 51 -9.66 -8.04 3.23
N GLU A 52 -8.77 -8.29 4.19
CA GLU A 52 -8.07 -7.23 4.91
C GLU A 52 -7.09 -6.50 4.01
N LEU A 53 -6.38 -7.22 3.13
CA LEU A 53 -5.47 -6.60 2.18
C LEU A 53 -6.22 -5.66 1.23
N MET A 54 -7.40 -6.06 0.76
CA MET A 54 -8.23 -5.21 -0.09
C MET A 54 -8.73 -3.98 0.67
N ASN A 55 -9.07 -4.13 1.94
CA ASN A 55 -9.46 -3.01 2.79
C ASN A 55 -8.31 -2.02 2.95
N GLN A 56 -7.08 -2.50 3.21
CA GLN A 56 -5.92 -1.65 3.36
C GLN A 56 -5.55 -0.96 2.05
N LEU A 57 -5.73 -1.65 0.92
CA LEU A 57 -5.55 -1.06 -0.40
C LEU A 57 -6.49 0.13 -0.60
N GLU A 58 -7.76 -0.03 -0.24
CA GLU A 58 -8.75 1.03 -0.36
C GLU A 58 -8.41 2.22 0.52
N ILE A 59 -7.97 1.97 1.76
CA ILE A 59 -7.54 3.02 2.67
C ILE A 59 -6.34 3.78 2.09
N GLY A 60 -5.37 3.05 1.54
CA GLY A 60 -4.19 3.66 0.92
C GLY A 60 -4.55 4.54 -0.26
N LEU A 61 -5.48 4.09 -1.10
CA LEU A 61 -5.98 4.89 -2.23
C LEU A 61 -6.65 6.16 -1.76
N GLN A 62 -7.51 6.07 -0.74
CA GLN A 62 -8.19 7.24 -0.19
C GLN A 62 -7.20 8.26 0.36
N LYS A 63 -6.19 7.79 1.09
CA LYS A 63 -5.16 8.68 1.63
C LYS A 63 -4.37 9.36 0.53
N ALA A 64 -4.07 8.65 -0.54
CA ALA A 64 -3.35 9.22 -1.68
C ALA A 64 -4.16 10.32 -2.36
N PHE A 65 -5.49 10.18 -2.47
CA PHE A 65 -6.35 11.19 -3.07
C PHE A 65 -6.43 12.48 -2.23
N LEU A 66 -6.11 12.42 -0.94
CA LEU A 66 -6.14 13.59 -0.07
C LEU A 66 -4.85 14.42 -0.17
N LEU A 67 -3.87 13.93 -0.87
CA LEU A 67 -2.62 14.63 -1.10
C LEU A 67 -2.68 15.41 -2.41
#